data_857d482c10ab19083bb74d01d2bef60e
#
_entry.id   857d482c10ab19083bb74d01d2bef60e
#
_cell.length_a   1.000
_cell.length_b   1.000
_cell.length_c   1.000
_cell.angle_alpha   90.00
_cell.angle_beta   90.00
_cell.angle_gamma   90.00
#
_symmetry.space_group_name_H-M   'P 1'
#
loop_
_entity.id
_entity.type
_entity.pdbx_description
1 polymer ?
#
loop_
_entity_poly.entity_id
_entity_poly.type
_entity_poly.pdbx_seq_one_letter_code
_entity_poly.pdbx_strand_id
1 'polypeptide(L)'
;MTHDGLHLLVGTTKGAFILDGAQDRTGWTVRGPFCDGWTINHVVADPVTGTMWAGGGNDWTGAGVWRSADGGRTLEITKLTTGQMDDWAADDPEFAARIGWTGEPAPFGDSFAQV
;
A
#
# COMPACT_ATOMS: atom_id res chain seq x y z
N MET A 1 14.50 0.43 12.90
CA MET A 1 15.28 -0.44 12.00
C MET A 1 16.75 -0.28 12.31
N THR A 2 17.42 -1.37 12.55
CA THR A 2 18.89 -1.37 12.61
C THR A 2 19.38 -2.01 11.31
N HIS A 3 20.03 -1.24 10.47
CA HIS A 3 20.50 -1.71 9.16
C HIS A 3 21.90 -1.25 8.89
N ASP A 4 22.67 -2.14 8.34
CA ASP A 4 23.99 -1.82 7.81
C ASP A 4 23.92 -1.41 6.32
N GLY A 5 22.75 -1.49 5.73
CA GLY A 5 22.53 -1.20 4.32
C GLY A 5 21.65 0.01 4.08
N LEU A 6 21.40 0.27 2.82
CA LEU A 6 20.52 1.32 2.35
C LEU A 6 19.19 0.72 1.88
N HIS A 7 18.12 1.47 2.07
CA HIS A 7 16.80 1.09 1.59
C HIS A 7 16.23 2.22 0.75
N LEU A 8 15.78 1.86 -0.44
CA LEU A 8 15.07 2.80 -1.32
C LEU A 8 13.62 2.36 -1.41
N LEU A 9 12.72 3.27 -1.07
CA LEU A 9 11.28 3.02 -1.07
C LEU A 9 10.67 3.65 -2.31
N VAL A 10 9.98 2.83 -3.12
CA VAL A 10 9.50 3.26 -4.43
C VAL A 10 8.01 2.98 -4.56
N GLY A 11 7.22 4.03 -4.81
CA GLY A 11 5.80 3.90 -5.15
C GLY A 11 5.63 3.82 -6.65
N THR A 12 4.76 2.92 -7.10
CA THR A 12 4.46 2.72 -8.52
C THR A 12 2.97 2.52 -8.73
N THR A 13 2.54 2.47 -9.99
CA THR A 13 1.15 2.16 -10.32
C THR A 13 0.75 0.72 -10.02
N LYS A 14 1.72 -0.13 -9.69
CA LYS A 14 1.48 -1.56 -9.41
C LYS A 14 1.74 -1.94 -7.96
N GLY A 15 1.95 -0.97 -7.10
CA GLY A 15 2.24 -1.20 -5.69
C GLY A 15 3.53 -0.52 -5.27
N ALA A 16 4.01 -0.89 -4.08
CA ALA A 16 5.25 -0.36 -3.52
C ALA A 16 6.36 -1.40 -3.61
N PHE A 17 7.58 -0.92 -3.76
CA PHE A 17 8.78 -1.77 -3.79
C PHE A 17 9.82 -1.23 -2.82
N ILE A 18 10.60 -2.13 -2.26
CA ILE A 18 11.74 -1.80 -1.42
C ILE A 18 12.98 -2.37 -2.08
N LEU A 19 13.94 -1.50 -2.35
CA LEU A 19 15.23 -1.91 -2.86
C LEU A 19 16.23 -1.89 -1.70
N ASP A 20 16.79 -3.06 -1.39
CA ASP A 20 17.79 -3.19 -0.33
C ASP A 20 19.16 -3.25 -0.96
N GLY A 21 20.06 -2.40 -0.52
CA GLY A 21 21.42 -2.34 -1.02
C GLY A 21 22.44 -2.22 0.11
N ALA A 22 23.69 -2.47 -0.21
CA ALA A 22 24.78 -2.27 0.74
C ALA A 22 25.07 -0.78 0.91
N GLN A 23 25.79 -0.43 1.98
CA GLN A 23 26.19 0.95 2.27
C GLN A 23 26.95 1.59 1.11
N ASP A 24 27.69 0.83 0.35
CA ASP A 24 28.41 1.28 -0.84
C ASP A 24 27.55 1.40 -2.09
N ARG A 25 26.22 1.17 -1.95
CA ARG A 25 25.23 1.29 -3.02
C ARG A 25 25.42 0.27 -4.15
N THR A 26 25.91 -0.90 -3.80
CA THR A 26 26.03 -2.03 -4.73
C THR A 26 25.16 -3.19 -4.28
N GLY A 27 24.93 -4.15 -5.16
CA GLY A 27 24.23 -5.39 -4.83
C GLY A 27 22.78 -5.20 -4.43
N TRP A 28 22.03 -4.36 -5.15
CA TRP A 28 20.62 -4.09 -4.86
C TRP A 28 19.74 -5.32 -5.08
N THR A 29 18.86 -5.59 -4.12
CA THR A 29 17.79 -6.58 -4.26
C THR A 29 16.44 -5.88 -4.17
N VAL A 30 15.44 -6.41 -4.90
CA VAL A 30 14.11 -5.83 -4.97
C VAL A 30 13.14 -6.72 -4.20
N ARG A 31 12.39 -6.11 -3.28
CA ARG A 31 11.28 -6.76 -2.60
C ARG A 31 9.96 -6.10 -3.00
N GLY A 32 8.94 -6.90 -3.18
CA GLY A 32 7.61 -6.42 -3.55
C GLY A 32 7.04 -7.20 -4.73
N PRO A 33 5.89 -6.78 -5.25
CA PRO A 33 5.15 -5.60 -4.85
C PRO A 33 4.46 -5.75 -3.49
N PHE A 34 4.54 -4.71 -2.67
CA PHE A 34 3.68 -4.51 -1.51
C PHE A 34 2.47 -3.70 -1.97
N CYS A 35 1.34 -3.84 -1.31
CA CYS A 35 0.11 -3.14 -1.70
C CYS A 35 -0.28 -3.47 -3.16
N ASP A 36 -0.20 -4.74 -3.52
CA ASP A 36 -0.36 -5.19 -4.91
C ASP A 36 -1.70 -4.74 -5.50
N GLY A 37 -1.64 -4.22 -6.71
CA GLY A 37 -2.81 -3.71 -7.40
C GLY A 37 -3.17 -2.27 -7.08
N TRP A 38 -2.45 -1.64 -6.16
CA TRP A 38 -2.67 -0.24 -5.78
C TRP A 38 -1.67 0.67 -6.48
N THR A 39 -2.16 1.84 -6.88
CA THR A 39 -1.28 2.93 -7.30
C THR A 39 -0.73 3.59 -6.04
N ILE A 40 0.56 3.52 -5.85
CA ILE A 40 1.23 4.07 -4.66
C ILE A 40 2.01 5.32 -5.06
N ASN A 41 1.64 6.45 -4.47
CA ASN A 41 2.23 7.74 -4.76
C ASN A 41 3.39 8.08 -3.82
N HIS A 42 3.32 7.61 -2.58
CA HIS A 42 4.32 7.89 -1.57
C HIS A 42 4.58 6.67 -0.71
N VAL A 43 5.85 6.44 -0.41
CA VAL A 43 6.25 5.45 0.59
C VAL A 43 7.26 6.14 1.51
N VAL A 44 7.02 6.07 2.81
CA VAL A 44 7.91 6.65 3.82
C VAL A 44 8.14 5.65 4.95
N ALA A 45 9.25 5.78 5.62
CA ALA A 45 9.57 4.95 6.77
C ALA A 45 10.14 5.81 7.89
N ASP A 46 9.80 5.43 9.13
CA ASP A 46 10.43 6.00 10.32
C ASP A 46 11.77 5.30 10.52
N PRO A 47 12.90 6.01 10.44
CA PRO A 47 14.20 5.37 10.58
C PRO A 47 14.49 4.83 11.98
N VAL A 48 13.74 5.28 12.98
CA VAL A 48 13.92 4.82 14.36
C VAL A 48 13.16 3.53 14.64
N THR A 49 11.88 3.48 14.27
CA THR A 49 11.02 2.32 14.55
C THR A 49 10.97 1.32 13.41
N GLY A 50 11.26 1.75 12.18
CA GLY A 50 11.12 0.93 11.00
C GLY A 50 9.69 0.83 10.48
N THR A 51 8.74 1.52 11.10
CA THR A 51 7.37 1.56 10.62
C THR A 51 7.32 2.27 9.28
N MET A 52 6.59 1.68 8.34
CA MET A 52 6.44 2.20 7.00
C MET A 52 4.99 2.55 6.71
N TRP A 53 4.80 3.58 5.88
CA TRP A 53 3.49 3.98 5.39
C TRP A 53 3.56 4.14 3.88
N ALA A 54 2.50 3.70 3.19
CA ALA A 54 2.35 3.89 1.76
C ALA A 54 0.99 4.48 1.48
N GLY A 55 0.96 5.59 0.78
CA GLY A 55 -0.29 6.27 0.44
C GLY A 55 -0.52 6.29 -1.06
N GLY A 56 -1.77 6.16 -1.44
CA GLY A 56 -2.13 6.20 -2.85
C GLY A 56 -3.57 5.82 -3.11
N GLY A 57 -3.83 5.45 -4.33
CA GLY A 57 -5.15 5.03 -4.77
C GLY A 57 -5.42 5.40 -6.21
N ASN A 58 -6.55 4.97 -6.70
CA ASN A 58 -7.04 5.25 -8.03
C ASN A 58 -8.56 5.07 -8.05
N ASP A 59 -9.18 5.24 -9.21
CA ASP A 59 -10.64 5.13 -9.34
C ASP A 59 -11.14 3.72 -9.00
N TRP A 60 -10.32 2.70 -9.18
CA TRP A 60 -10.72 1.33 -8.87
C TRP A 60 -10.69 1.05 -7.37
N THR A 61 -9.61 1.41 -6.70
CA THR A 61 -9.43 1.10 -5.27
C THR A 61 -9.98 2.16 -4.33
N GLY A 62 -10.15 3.41 -4.79
CA GLY A 62 -10.29 4.56 -3.92
C GLY A 62 -8.94 4.93 -3.31
N ALA A 63 -8.94 5.85 -2.36
CA ALA A 63 -7.72 6.31 -1.69
C ALA A 63 -7.54 5.62 -0.34
N GLY A 64 -6.30 5.42 0.07
CA GLY A 64 -6.01 4.80 1.35
C GLY A 64 -4.56 4.95 1.77
N VAL A 65 -4.30 4.53 3.00
CA VAL A 65 -2.96 4.49 3.58
C VAL A 65 -2.70 3.08 4.11
N TRP A 66 -1.60 2.52 3.69
CA TRP A 66 -1.09 1.23 4.18
C TRP A 66 -0.03 1.47 5.24
N ARG A 67 0.01 0.62 6.25
CA ARG A 67 0.98 0.70 7.32
C ARG A 67 1.58 -0.67 7.57
N SER A 68 2.90 -0.72 7.80
CA SER A 68 3.59 -1.93 8.21
C SER A 68 4.56 -1.59 9.34
N ALA A 69 4.51 -2.37 10.42
CA ALA A 69 5.42 -2.23 11.55
C ALA A 69 6.54 -3.30 11.56
N ASP A 70 6.57 -4.16 10.54
CA ASP A 70 7.44 -5.35 10.52
C ASP A 70 8.25 -5.50 9.22
N GLY A 71 8.57 -4.40 8.59
CA GLY A 71 9.41 -4.40 7.39
C GLY A 71 8.69 -4.84 6.12
N GLY A 72 7.37 -4.74 6.09
CA GLY A 72 6.56 -5.11 4.94
C GLY A 72 5.99 -6.53 5.00
N ARG A 73 6.25 -7.27 6.07
CA ARG A 73 5.72 -8.63 6.20
C ARG A 73 4.21 -8.66 6.34
N THR A 74 3.67 -7.74 7.14
CA THR A 74 2.24 -7.55 7.28
C THR A 74 1.89 -6.10 7.02
N LEU A 75 0.74 -5.90 6.39
CA LEU A 75 0.26 -4.58 6.00
C LEU A 75 -1.17 -4.41 6.46
N GLU A 76 -1.44 -3.25 7.05
CA GLU A 76 -2.79 -2.85 7.42
C GLU A 76 -3.18 -1.67 6.56
N ILE A 77 -4.41 -1.68 6.05
CA ILE A 77 -4.94 -0.59 5.24
C ILE A 77 -5.98 0.20 6.01
N THR A 78 -5.91 1.53 5.88
CA THR A 78 -6.99 2.42 6.25
C THR A 78 -7.50 3.07 4.98
N LYS A 79 -8.69 2.68 4.53
CA LYS A 79 -9.32 3.28 3.35
C LYS A 79 -9.94 4.61 3.74
N LEU A 80 -9.69 5.62 2.93
CA LEU A 80 -10.24 6.96 3.12
C LEU A 80 -11.46 7.19 2.24
N THR A 81 -11.48 6.60 1.04
CA THR A 81 -12.58 6.71 0.09
C THR A 81 -12.87 5.36 -0.54
N THR A 82 -14.06 5.22 -1.13
CA THR A 82 -14.42 4.03 -1.91
C THR A 82 -13.97 4.19 -3.36
N GLY A 83 -13.82 3.06 -4.06
CA GLY A 83 -13.52 3.02 -5.48
C GLY A 83 -14.53 2.15 -6.21
N GLN A 84 -14.33 1.98 -7.53
CA GLN A 84 -15.20 1.13 -8.36
C GLN A 84 -15.23 -0.32 -7.87
N MET A 85 -14.14 -0.78 -7.29
CA MET A 85 -14.06 -2.12 -6.70
C MET A 85 -15.13 -2.32 -5.62
N ASP A 86 -15.36 -1.30 -4.80
CA ASP A 86 -16.37 -1.36 -3.74
C ASP A 86 -17.78 -1.47 -4.33
N ASP A 87 -18.06 -0.76 -5.41
CA ASP A 87 -19.36 -0.82 -6.09
C ASP A 87 -19.60 -2.21 -6.68
N TRP A 88 -18.58 -2.79 -7.30
CA TRP A 88 -18.65 -4.14 -7.84
C TRP A 88 -18.87 -5.18 -6.74
N ALA A 89 -18.16 -5.05 -5.64
CA ALA A 89 -18.28 -5.97 -4.52
C ALA A 89 -19.66 -5.91 -3.86
N ALA A 90 -20.26 -4.71 -3.81
CA ALA A 90 -21.60 -4.55 -3.27
C ALA A 90 -22.67 -5.26 -4.11
N ASP A 91 -22.44 -5.35 -5.44
CA ASP A 91 -23.39 -5.96 -6.37
C ASP A 91 -23.12 -7.43 -6.64
N ASP A 92 -21.93 -7.94 -6.31
CA ASP A 92 -21.51 -9.31 -6.64
C ASP A 92 -20.93 -9.99 -5.40
N PRO A 93 -21.73 -10.85 -4.71
CA PRO A 93 -21.26 -11.55 -3.51
C PRO A 93 -20.07 -12.48 -3.75
N GLU A 94 -19.97 -13.09 -4.93
CA GLU A 94 -18.82 -13.95 -5.25
C GLU A 94 -17.54 -13.14 -5.36
N PHE A 95 -17.62 -12.00 -6.03
CA PHE A 95 -16.49 -11.10 -6.16
C PHE A 95 -16.09 -10.55 -4.78
N ALA A 96 -17.06 -10.13 -3.98
CA ALA A 96 -16.82 -9.63 -2.62
C ALA A 96 -16.09 -10.66 -1.77
N ALA A 97 -16.49 -11.93 -1.82
CA ALA A 97 -15.85 -13.00 -1.07
C ALA A 97 -14.42 -13.25 -1.57
N ARG A 98 -14.21 -13.19 -2.90
CA ARG A 98 -12.92 -13.45 -3.51
C ARG A 98 -11.86 -12.43 -3.10
N ILE A 99 -12.24 -11.14 -2.97
CA ILE A 99 -11.32 -10.08 -2.60
C ILE A 99 -11.29 -9.78 -1.10
N GLY A 100 -12.13 -10.47 -0.30
CA GLY A 100 -12.21 -10.22 1.14
C GLY A 100 -12.86 -8.89 1.50
N TRP A 101 -13.83 -8.44 0.71
CA TRP A 101 -14.51 -7.18 0.93
C TRP A 101 -15.39 -7.24 2.18
N THR A 102 -15.22 -6.26 3.09
CA THR A 102 -15.91 -6.23 4.38
C THR A 102 -17.21 -5.43 4.35
N GLY A 103 -17.38 -4.57 3.37
CA GLY A 103 -18.55 -3.69 3.27
C GLY A 103 -18.53 -2.50 4.21
N GLU A 104 -17.41 -2.24 4.90
CA GLU A 104 -17.28 -1.09 5.77
C GLU A 104 -17.23 0.19 4.94
N PRO A 105 -18.04 1.22 5.29
CA PRO A 105 -18.00 2.48 4.56
C PRO A 105 -16.69 3.22 4.82
N ALA A 106 -16.15 3.82 3.76
CA ALA A 106 -15.00 4.70 3.91
C ALA A 106 -15.44 6.04 4.50
N PRO A 107 -14.59 6.69 5.32
CA PRO A 107 -14.96 7.92 6.04
C PRO A 107 -15.40 9.07 5.13
N PHE A 108 -14.83 9.16 3.94
CA PHE A 108 -15.11 10.26 3.02
C PHE A 108 -15.91 9.84 1.78
N GLY A 109 -16.37 8.57 1.75
CA GLY A 109 -17.13 8.03 0.62
C GLY A 109 -16.31 8.05 -0.66
N ASP A 110 -16.78 8.77 -1.68
CA ASP A 110 -16.12 8.90 -2.96
C ASP A 110 -15.52 10.30 -3.20
N SER A 111 -15.35 11.08 -2.13
CA SER A 111 -14.93 12.48 -2.24
C SER A 111 -13.50 12.67 -2.75
N PHE A 112 -12.63 11.68 -2.51
CA PHE A 112 -11.22 11.74 -2.93
C PHE A 112 -10.85 10.46 -3.66
N ALA A 113 -10.38 10.60 -4.88
CA ALA A 113 -9.95 9.47 -5.69
C ALA A 113 -8.46 9.12 -5.48
N GLN A 114 -7.66 10.06 -4.97
CA GLN A 114 -6.22 9.90 -4.76
C GLN A 114 -5.77 10.59 -3.47
N VAL A 115 -4.72 10.07 -2.92
CA VAL A 115 -4.02 10.67 -1.77
C VAL A 115 -2.66 11.19 -2.22
#